data_d329c7d0c66a07f3d29fda640eba3bd9
#
_entry.id   d329c7d0c66a07f3d29fda640eba3bd9
#
_cell.length_a   1.000
_cell.length_b   1.000
_cell.length_c   1.000
_cell.angle_alpha   90.00
_cell.angle_beta   90.00
_cell.angle_gamma   90.00
#
_symmetry.space_group_name_H-M   'P 1'
#
loop_
_entity.id
_entity.type
_entity.pdbx_description
1 polymer ?
#
loop_
_entity_poly.entity_id
_entity_poly.type
_entity_poly.pdbx_seq_one_letter_code
_entity_poly.pdbx_strand_id
1 'polypeptide(L)'
;MLLNSHGDRKYITGHRLSEIVEWSGLRIELWRHEAGLLADLGLECTEIGVLLSGQLSVRRTGDGQTQEAFARSGTSWICPAGTYESDIRLSAHMDECLHIFLPPTLLEQAALEAYDIDPGKARLGYAGGMNDALLVQMATAFRTLMERGPAPTDRLLVDGMRTTLAAHLVSQYSADHWRHAEVRAARTLDPARLKRVVDLIENRLDTELSLEELAAQACLSPFHFTRLFRRATGLTPHRYVMERRIQVAQERLALGRLSLVEIALETGFGSQANFNRVFRKATGMSPGQYRKLNGVILGMGS
;
A
#
# COMPACT_ATOMS: atom_id res chain seq x y z
N MET A 1 -8.82 11.79 5.71
CA MET A 1 -8.64 12.74 4.59
C MET A 1 -9.74 12.40 3.61
N LEU A 2 -10.69 13.29 3.40
CA LEU A 2 -11.78 13.10 2.44
C LEU A 2 -11.16 13.01 1.03
N LEU A 3 -11.53 11.99 0.26
CA LEU A 3 -11.14 11.90 -1.14
C LEU A 3 -11.74 13.10 -1.87
N ASN A 4 -10.90 14.05 -2.31
CA ASN A 4 -11.36 15.12 -3.17
C ASN A 4 -11.83 14.50 -4.49
N SER A 5 -13.13 14.40 -4.65
CA SER A 5 -13.71 14.04 -5.94
C SER A 5 -13.52 15.21 -6.87
N HIS A 6 -13.06 14.90 -8.06
CA HIS A 6 -13.07 15.85 -9.16
C HIS A 6 -14.42 15.86 -9.90
N GLY A 7 -15.40 15.06 -9.44
CA GLY A 7 -16.70 14.93 -10.07
C GLY A 7 -17.40 16.27 -10.27
N ASP A 8 -17.48 17.10 -9.24
CA ASP A 8 -18.14 18.40 -9.32
C ASP A 8 -17.45 19.39 -10.31
N ARG A 9 -16.15 19.21 -10.56
CA ARG A 9 -15.39 20.01 -11.54
C ARG A 9 -15.48 19.46 -12.96
N LYS A 10 -15.50 18.14 -13.10
CA LYS A 10 -15.55 17.42 -14.39
C LYS A 10 -16.96 17.40 -14.97
N TYR A 11 -17.97 17.23 -14.13
CA TYR A 11 -19.35 16.98 -14.51
C TYR A 11 -20.26 18.19 -14.31
N ILE A 12 -19.78 19.37 -14.69
CA ILE A 12 -20.54 20.63 -14.52
C ILE A 12 -21.90 20.64 -15.20
N THR A 13 -22.09 19.84 -16.24
CA THR A 13 -23.38 19.65 -16.94
C THR A 13 -24.14 18.39 -16.48
N GLY A 14 -23.56 17.64 -15.57
CA GLY A 14 -24.16 16.42 -15.03
C GLY A 14 -25.07 16.67 -13.83
N HIS A 15 -25.90 15.68 -13.52
CA HIS A 15 -26.75 15.67 -12.33
C HIS A 15 -26.41 14.46 -11.49
N ARG A 16 -26.09 14.69 -10.20
CA ARG A 16 -25.90 13.61 -9.25
C ARG A 16 -27.24 12.98 -8.91
N LEU A 17 -27.33 11.65 -9.03
CA LEU A 17 -28.58 10.90 -8.82
C LEU A 17 -28.77 10.41 -7.39
N SER A 18 -27.70 10.47 -6.56
CA SER A 18 -27.73 10.02 -5.17
C SER A 18 -26.82 10.86 -4.30
N GLU A 19 -26.96 10.72 -2.99
CA GLU A 19 -25.96 11.22 -2.04
C GLU A 19 -24.60 10.56 -2.31
N ILE A 20 -23.53 11.30 -1.97
CA ILE A 20 -22.15 10.78 -2.04
C ILE A 20 -21.98 9.77 -0.94
N VAL A 21 -21.40 8.63 -1.25
CA VAL A 21 -21.07 7.64 -0.24
C VAL A 21 -19.58 7.43 -0.16
N GLU A 22 -19.05 7.54 1.07
CA GLU A 22 -17.65 7.25 1.38
C GLU A 22 -17.57 6.05 2.31
N TRP A 23 -16.97 4.95 1.85
CA TRP A 23 -16.74 3.74 2.61
C TRP A 23 -15.28 3.33 2.55
N SER A 24 -14.65 3.15 3.70
CA SER A 24 -13.31 2.54 3.80
C SER A 24 -12.28 3.14 2.83
N GLY A 25 -12.35 4.45 2.58
CA GLY A 25 -11.46 5.16 1.67
C GLY A 25 -11.83 5.05 0.19
N LEU A 26 -12.98 4.47 -0.15
CA LEU A 26 -13.60 4.61 -1.46
C LEU A 26 -14.61 5.75 -1.42
N ARG A 27 -14.68 6.52 -2.49
CA ARG A 27 -15.79 7.45 -2.73
C ARG A 27 -16.56 7.00 -3.94
N ILE A 28 -17.89 6.95 -3.83
CA ILE A 28 -18.78 6.43 -4.84
C ILE A 28 -19.84 7.47 -5.13
N GLU A 29 -20.04 7.74 -6.40
CA GLU A 29 -21.01 8.71 -6.90
C GLU A 29 -21.81 8.12 -8.06
N LEU A 30 -23.11 8.38 -8.09
CA LEU A 30 -23.97 8.01 -9.19
C LEU A 30 -24.43 9.28 -9.93
N TRP A 31 -24.15 9.34 -11.21
CA TRP A 31 -24.38 10.51 -12.04
C TRP A 31 -25.21 10.20 -13.29
N ARG A 32 -25.97 11.19 -13.72
CA ARG A 32 -26.47 11.36 -15.09
C ARG A 32 -25.62 12.43 -15.76
N HIS A 33 -25.12 12.14 -16.96
CA HIS A 33 -24.36 13.11 -17.75
C HIS A 33 -25.15 13.53 -18.97
N GLU A 34 -25.18 14.84 -19.20
CA GLU A 34 -25.77 15.42 -20.41
C GLU A 34 -24.85 15.19 -21.62
N ALA A 35 -25.44 15.15 -22.82
CA ALA A 35 -24.68 15.13 -24.05
C ALA A 35 -23.82 16.40 -24.21
N GLY A 36 -22.63 16.27 -24.78
CA GLY A 36 -21.75 17.40 -25.01
C GLY A 36 -20.33 17.18 -24.58
N LEU A 37 -19.62 18.29 -24.33
CA LEU A 37 -18.22 18.31 -23.90
C LEU A 37 -18.16 18.42 -22.37
N LEU A 38 -17.38 17.54 -21.74
CA LEU A 38 -17.07 17.64 -20.33
C LEU A 38 -15.79 18.50 -20.13
N ALA A 39 -15.59 18.98 -18.91
CA ALA A 39 -14.44 19.80 -18.57
C ALA A 39 -13.12 19.02 -18.62
N ASP A 40 -12.09 19.65 -19.13
CA ASP A 40 -10.72 19.15 -19.06
C ASP A 40 -10.20 19.21 -17.62
N LEU A 41 -9.54 18.15 -17.16
CA LEU A 41 -9.14 18.06 -15.76
C LEU A 41 -7.94 17.13 -15.52
N GLY A 42 -7.07 17.54 -14.58
CA GLY A 42 -6.07 16.67 -13.99
C GLY A 42 -6.65 15.90 -12.80
N LEU A 43 -6.38 14.61 -12.73
CA LEU A 43 -6.93 13.72 -11.72
C LEU A 43 -5.96 13.49 -10.56
N GLU A 44 -6.42 13.72 -9.33
CA GLU A 44 -5.66 13.49 -8.10
C GLU A 44 -5.84 12.05 -7.57
N CYS A 45 -6.93 11.38 -7.96
CA CYS A 45 -7.25 10.00 -7.60
C CYS A 45 -7.62 9.19 -8.85
N THR A 46 -7.50 7.88 -8.76
CA THR A 46 -7.96 7.00 -9.84
C THR A 46 -9.48 6.98 -9.87
N GLU A 47 -10.03 7.19 -11.04
CA GLU A 47 -11.47 7.13 -11.31
C GLU A 47 -11.80 5.90 -12.15
N ILE A 48 -12.84 5.17 -11.74
CA ILE A 48 -13.46 4.10 -12.54
C ILE A 48 -14.89 4.54 -12.82
N GLY A 49 -15.23 4.68 -14.09
CA GLY A 49 -16.60 4.90 -14.53
C GLY A 49 -17.22 3.60 -15.05
N VAL A 50 -18.45 3.31 -14.68
CA VAL A 50 -19.23 2.16 -15.20
C VAL A 50 -20.60 2.66 -15.64
N LEU A 51 -20.89 2.54 -16.93
CA LEU A 51 -22.21 2.88 -17.47
C LEU A 51 -23.21 1.80 -17.06
N LEU A 52 -24.17 2.15 -16.24
CA LEU A 52 -25.22 1.24 -15.78
C LEU A 52 -26.44 1.28 -16.69
N SER A 53 -26.76 2.46 -17.25
CA SER A 53 -27.90 2.64 -18.16
C SER A 53 -27.60 3.68 -19.21
N GLY A 54 -28.08 3.47 -20.44
CA GLY A 54 -27.88 4.32 -21.59
C GLY A 54 -27.03 3.69 -22.69
N GLN A 55 -26.95 4.37 -23.82
CA GLN A 55 -26.05 4.01 -24.91
C GLN A 55 -25.64 5.26 -25.69
N LEU A 56 -24.32 5.40 -25.98
CA LEU A 56 -23.79 6.58 -26.64
C LEU A 56 -22.37 6.33 -27.19
N SER A 57 -21.92 7.20 -28.08
CA SER A 57 -20.49 7.27 -28.41
C SER A 57 -19.77 8.18 -27.42
N VAL A 58 -18.65 7.71 -26.90
CA VAL A 58 -17.75 8.45 -26.01
C VAL A 58 -16.39 8.60 -26.69
N ARG A 59 -15.93 9.83 -26.79
CA ARG A 59 -14.55 10.18 -27.16
C ARG A 59 -13.90 10.84 -25.97
N ARG A 60 -12.66 10.47 -25.68
CA ARG A 60 -11.87 11.09 -24.61
C ARG A 60 -10.38 10.99 -24.90
N THR A 61 -9.60 11.93 -24.41
CA THR A 61 -8.14 11.96 -24.55
C THR A 61 -7.49 12.03 -23.19
N GLY A 62 -6.52 11.18 -22.95
CA GLY A 62 -5.71 11.16 -21.71
C GLY A 62 -4.46 10.33 -21.91
N ASP A 63 -3.42 10.62 -21.16
CA ASP A 63 -2.11 9.93 -21.24
C ASP A 63 -1.55 9.84 -22.68
N GLY A 64 -1.74 10.92 -23.47
CA GLY A 64 -1.31 10.99 -24.87
C GLY A 64 -2.11 10.11 -25.86
N GLN A 65 -3.22 9.50 -25.42
CA GLN A 65 -4.04 8.60 -26.21
C GLN A 65 -5.47 9.14 -26.35
N THR A 66 -6.00 9.09 -27.59
CA THR A 66 -7.43 9.33 -27.82
C THR A 66 -8.16 8.00 -27.94
N GLN A 67 -9.24 7.86 -27.20
CA GLN A 67 -10.09 6.67 -27.18
C GLN A 67 -11.49 7.05 -27.69
N GLU A 68 -12.03 6.24 -28.58
CA GLU A 68 -13.41 6.33 -29.04
C GLU A 68 -14.09 4.97 -28.86
N ALA A 69 -15.26 4.97 -28.24
CA ALA A 69 -16.01 3.75 -28.00
C ALA A 69 -17.52 4.00 -28.10
N PHE A 70 -18.25 3.04 -28.67
CA PHE A 70 -19.69 2.98 -28.51
C PHE A 70 -19.99 2.28 -27.19
N ALA A 71 -20.48 3.05 -26.24
CA ALA A 71 -20.77 2.61 -24.89
C ALA A 71 -22.23 2.16 -24.77
N ARG A 72 -22.42 1.12 -23.96
CA ARG A 72 -23.73 0.57 -23.54
C ARG A 72 -23.63 0.13 -22.09
N SER A 73 -24.75 -0.24 -21.50
CA SER A 73 -24.74 -0.80 -20.14
C SER A 73 -23.64 -1.86 -19.98
N GLY A 74 -22.81 -1.71 -18.94
CA GLY A 74 -21.62 -2.52 -18.67
C GLY A 74 -20.31 -1.97 -19.24
N THR A 75 -20.36 -0.94 -20.08
CA THR A 75 -19.10 -0.31 -20.54
C THR A 75 -18.41 0.43 -19.40
N SER A 76 -17.12 0.22 -19.29
CA SER A 76 -16.28 0.74 -18.19
C SER A 76 -15.10 1.54 -18.71
N TRP A 77 -14.62 2.47 -17.88
CA TRP A 77 -13.46 3.32 -18.10
C TRP A 77 -12.60 3.38 -16.85
N ILE A 78 -11.29 3.44 -17.03
CA ILE A 78 -10.31 3.67 -15.97
C ILE A 78 -9.50 4.92 -16.33
N CYS A 79 -9.45 5.85 -15.42
CA CYS A 79 -8.64 7.04 -15.50
C CYS A 79 -7.70 7.10 -14.28
N PRO A 80 -6.41 6.80 -14.47
CA PRO A 80 -5.45 6.75 -13.37
C PRO A 80 -5.19 8.11 -12.73
N ALA A 81 -4.87 8.13 -11.44
CA ALA A 81 -4.35 9.32 -10.78
C ALA A 81 -3.13 9.89 -11.52
N GLY A 82 -3.05 11.20 -11.62
CA GLY A 82 -2.00 11.91 -12.35
C GLY A 82 -2.27 12.09 -13.85
N THR A 83 -3.33 11.48 -14.40
CA THR A 83 -3.72 11.69 -15.80
C THR A 83 -4.40 13.04 -15.97
N TYR A 84 -4.07 13.75 -17.05
CA TYR A 84 -4.83 14.90 -17.52
C TYR A 84 -5.78 14.42 -18.62
N GLU A 85 -7.09 14.52 -18.39
CA GLU A 85 -8.13 14.20 -19.38
C GLU A 85 -8.60 15.45 -20.08
N SER A 86 -8.81 15.33 -21.39
CA SER A 86 -9.31 16.40 -22.26
C SER A 86 -10.16 15.84 -23.39
N ASP A 87 -10.88 16.73 -24.09
CA ASP A 87 -11.72 16.39 -25.24
C ASP A 87 -12.71 15.23 -24.95
N ILE A 88 -13.31 15.24 -23.75
CA ILE A 88 -14.29 14.20 -23.37
C ILE A 88 -15.63 14.59 -23.96
N ARG A 89 -16.09 13.89 -25.00
CA ARG A 89 -17.34 14.15 -25.72
C ARG A 89 -18.31 13.00 -25.58
N LEU A 90 -19.55 13.34 -25.24
CA LEU A 90 -20.68 12.43 -25.14
C LEU A 90 -21.67 12.74 -26.27
N SER A 91 -21.95 11.75 -27.13
CA SER A 91 -22.89 11.93 -28.25
C SER A 91 -24.37 11.96 -27.85
N ALA A 92 -24.68 11.45 -26.65
CA ALA A 92 -26.02 11.42 -26.05
C ALA A 92 -25.91 11.43 -24.52
N HIS A 93 -27.03 11.45 -23.82
CA HIS A 93 -27.04 11.34 -22.34
C HIS A 93 -26.50 9.99 -21.87
N MET A 94 -25.75 10.01 -20.77
CA MET A 94 -25.53 8.83 -19.95
C MET A 94 -26.57 8.83 -18.85
N ASP A 95 -27.55 7.93 -18.90
CA ASP A 95 -28.65 7.96 -17.94
C ASP A 95 -28.24 7.62 -16.54
N GLU A 96 -27.37 6.62 -16.37
CA GLU A 96 -26.76 6.25 -15.09
C GLU A 96 -25.31 5.82 -15.29
N CYS A 97 -24.39 6.54 -14.70
CA CYS A 97 -22.99 6.19 -14.63
C CYS A 97 -22.53 6.19 -13.17
N LEU A 98 -22.00 5.06 -12.72
CA LEU A 98 -21.44 4.95 -11.39
C LEU A 98 -19.95 5.20 -11.45
N HIS A 99 -19.49 6.14 -10.63
CA HIS A 99 -18.08 6.51 -10.51
C HIS A 99 -17.53 6.04 -9.17
N ILE A 100 -16.39 5.34 -9.21
CA ILE A 100 -15.65 4.88 -8.05
C ILE A 100 -14.32 5.62 -8.05
N PHE A 101 -14.05 6.37 -7.00
CA PHE A 101 -12.80 7.09 -6.79
C PHE A 101 -11.94 6.35 -5.77
N LEU A 102 -10.68 6.11 -6.14
CA LEU A 102 -9.71 5.33 -5.38
C LEU A 102 -8.49 6.18 -5.05
N PRO A 103 -8.04 6.21 -3.78
CA PRO A 103 -6.77 6.86 -3.46
C PRO A 103 -5.59 6.09 -4.06
N PRO A 104 -4.51 6.75 -4.49
CA PRO A 104 -3.31 6.08 -5.00
C PRO A 104 -2.76 5.02 -4.03
N THR A 105 -2.78 5.32 -2.73
CA THR A 105 -2.28 4.43 -1.67
C THR A 105 -2.97 3.06 -1.63
N LEU A 106 -4.21 2.96 -2.09
CA LEU A 106 -4.93 1.69 -2.13
C LEU A 106 -4.35 0.73 -3.16
N LEU A 107 -4.03 1.25 -4.35
CA LEU A 107 -3.41 0.47 -5.43
C LEU A 107 -1.98 0.08 -5.07
N GLU A 108 -1.23 0.99 -4.44
CA GLU A 108 0.11 0.76 -3.92
C GLU A 108 0.11 -0.38 -2.88
N GLN A 109 -0.85 -0.36 -1.95
CA GLN A 109 -1.01 -1.43 -0.95
C GLN A 109 -1.38 -2.76 -1.60
N ALA A 110 -2.32 -2.76 -2.55
CA ALA A 110 -2.73 -3.98 -3.24
C ALA A 110 -1.60 -4.59 -4.08
N ALA A 111 -0.85 -3.75 -4.80
CA ALA A 111 0.32 -4.18 -5.56
C ALA A 111 1.32 -4.89 -4.66
N LEU A 112 1.50 -4.35 -3.49
CA LEU A 112 2.38 -4.81 -2.47
C LEU A 112 1.93 -6.09 -1.80
N GLU A 113 0.73 -6.10 -1.24
CA GLU A 113 0.22 -7.20 -0.43
C GLU A 113 -0.16 -8.42 -1.29
N ALA A 114 -0.79 -8.19 -2.44
CA ALA A 114 -1.27 -9.26 -3.30
C ALA A 114 -0.22 -9.77 -4.31
N TYR A 115 0.60 -8.87 -4.85
CA TYR A 115 1.45 -9.19 -6.00
C TYR A 115 2.94 -9.03 -5.77
N ASP A 116 3.37 -8.49 -4.62
CA ASP A 116 4.79 -8.26 -4.35
C ASP A 116 5.46 -7.27 -5.32
N ILE A 117 4.69 -6.33 -5.80
CA ILE A 117 5.12 -5.33 -6.75
C ILE A 117 5.54 -4.07 -6.01
N ASP A 118 6.62 -3.43 -6.45
CA ASP A 118 7.04 -2.12 -5.97
C ASP A 118 5.89 -1.11 -6.14
N PRO A 119 5.40 -0.46 -5.09
CA PRO A 119 4.32 0.53 -5.17
C PRO A 119 4.53 1.61 -6.23
N GLY A 120 5.78 2.09 -6.40
CA GLY A 120 6.12 3.08 -7.41
C GLY A 120 5.93 2.60 -8.86
N LYS A 121 5.79 1.30 -9.05
CA LYS A 121 5.52 0.66 -10.35
C LYS A 121 4.06 0.25 -10.53
N ALA A 122 3.23 0.36 -9.50
CA ALA A 122 1.80 0.01 -9.55
C ALA A 122 0.98 1.07 -10.31
N ARG A 123 1.39 1.40 -11.53
CA ARG A 123 0.68 2.34 -12.39
C ARG A 123 -0.38 1.61 -13.20
N LEU A 124 -1.59 2.15 -13.21
CA LEU A 124 -2.64 1.68 -14.11
C LEU A 124 -2.50 2.34 -15.48
N GLY A 125 -2.91 1.62 -16.52
CA GLY A 125 -3.07 2.20 -17.84
C GLY A 125 -4.37 2.99 -17.97
N TYR A 126 -4.34 4.03 -18.83
CA TYR A 126 -5.55 4.74 -19.25
C TYR A 126 -6.35 3.84 -20.18
N ALA A 127 -7.48 3.32 -19.73
CA ALA A 127 -8.25 2.30 -20.43
C ALA A 127 -9.75 2.65 -20.50
N GLY A 128 -10.40 2.31 -21.62
CA GLY A 128 -11.82 2.62 -21.74
C GLY A 128 -12.53 1.93 -22.88
N GLY A 129 -13.86 1.99 -22.84
CA GLY A 129 -14.71 1.30 -23.80
C GLY A 129 -14.75 -0.21 -23.61
N MET A 130 -14.30 -0.71 -22.46
CA MET A 130 -14.22 -2.12 -22.15
C MET A 130 -15.46 -2.64 -21.42
N ASN A 131 -15.71 -3.94 -21.53
CA ASN A 131 -16.74 -4.62 -20.77
C ASN A 131 -16.07 -5.60 -19.79
N ASP A 132 -15.90 -5.16 -18.55
CA ASP A 132 -15.31 -5.95 -17.48
C ASP A 132 -16.41 -6.44 -16.54
N ALA A 133 -16.66 -7.74 -16.54
CA ALA A 133 -17.73 -8.35 -15.77
C ALA A 133 -17.59 -8.10 -14.25
N LEU A 134 -16.37 -8.05 -13.73
CA LEU A 134 -16.17 -7.81 -12.30
C LEU A 134 -16.45 -6.35 -11.94
N LEU A 135 -15.99 -5.39 -12.75
CA LEU A 135 -16.28 -3.97 -12.53
C LEU A 135 -17.78 -3.69 -12.59
N VAL A 136 -18.50 -4.32 -13.55
CA VAL A 136 -19.95 -4.19 -13.67
C VAL A 136 -20.68 -4.75 -12.45
N GLN A 137 -20.29 -5.93 -11.97
CA GLN A 137 -20.90 -6.51 -10.78
C GLN A 137 -20.63 -5.70 -9.52
N MET A 138 -19.42 -5.17 -9.36
CA MET A 138 -19.10 -4.29 -8.26
C MET A 138 -19.90 -2.98 -8.31
N ALA A 139 -20.00 -2.35 -9.47
CA ALA A 139 -20.79 -1.14 -9.63
C ALA A 139 -22.27 -1.39 -9.30
N THR A 140 -22.83 -2.51 -9.75
CA THR A 140 -24.21 -2.91 -9.43
C THR A 140 -24.39 -3.14 -7.92
N ALA A 141 -23.44 -3.78 -7.26
CA ALA A 141 -23.49 -3.99 -5.82
C ALA A 141 -23.38 -2.66 -5.04
N PHE A 142 -22.48 -1.75 -5.44
CA PHE A 142 -22.40 -0.43 -4.85
C PHE A 142 -23.68 0.38 -5.04
N ARG A 143 -24.26 0.36 -6.25
CA ARG A 143 -25.55 1.00 -6.50
C ARG A 143 -26.64 0.48 -5.55
N THR A 144 -26.76 -0.83 -5.38
CA THR A 144 -27.72 -1.45 -4.46
C THR A 144 -27.49 -1.02 -3.00
N LEU A 145 -26.21 -0.93 -2.58
CA LEU A 145 -25.86 -0.43 -1.23
C LEU A 145 -26.27 1.04 -1.05
N MET A 146 -26.08 1.87 -2.08
CA MET A 146 -26.45 3.29 -2.05
C MET A 146 -27.97 3.47 -1.95
N GLU A 147 -28.75 2.69 -2.70
CA GLU A 147 -30.22 2.76 -2.74
C GLU A 147 -30.87 2.46 -1.38
N ARG A 148 -30.35 1.50 -0.64
CA ARG A 148 -30.89 1.13 0.69
C ARG A 148 -30.34 1.97 1.84
N GLY A 149 -29.34 2.81 1.57
CA GLY A 149 -28.60 3.55 2.56
C GLY A 149 -27.54 2.71 3.31
N PRO A 150 -26.49 3.36 3.86
CA PRO A 150 -25.40 2.68 4.52
C PRO A 150 -25.83 2.02 5.82
N ALA A 151 -25.44 0.75 6.02
CA ALA A 151 -25.64 0.02 7.26
C ALA A 151 -24.28 -0.33 7.92
N PRO A 152 -24.22 -0.44 9.26
CA PRO A 152 -22.97 -0.78 9.97
C PRO A 152 -22.33 -2.11 9.49
N THR A 153 -23.15 -3.04 9.03
CA THR A 153 -22.73 -4.36 8.49
C THR A 153 -22.04 -4.27 7.14
N ASP A 154 -22.21 -3.15 6.41
CA ASP A 154 -21.64 -2.99 5.07
C ASP A 154 -20.13 -2.83 5.07
N ARG A 155 -19.57 -2.40 6.19
CA ARG A 155 -18.13 -2.16 6.29
C ARG A 155 -17.29 -3.36 5.86
N LEU A 156 -17.62 -4.55 6.37
CA LEU A 156 -16.88 -5.76 6.03
C LEU A 156 -17.02 -6.13 4.54
N LEU A 157 -18.23 -5.98 4.02
CA LEU A 157 -18.51 -6.24 2.59
C LEU A 157 -17.72 -5.27 1.72
N VAL A 158 -17.77 -3.98 2.01
CA VAL A 158 -17.08 -2.93 1.25
C VAL A 158 -15.57 -3.06 1.37
N ASP A 159 -15.02 -3.42 2.53
CA ASP A 159 -13.59 -3.71 2.71
C ASP A 159 -13.14 -4.88 1.83
N GLY A 160 -13.94 -5.94 1.74
CA GLY A 160 -13.69 -7.06 0.83
C GLY A 160 -13.77 -6.66 -0.65
N MET A 161 -14.79 -5.90 -1.04
CA MET A 161 -14.94 -5.36 -2.40
C MET A 161 -13.77 -4.45 -2.77
N ARG A 162 -13.36 -3.55 -1.89
CA ARG A 162 -12.23 -2.64 -2.07
C ARG A 162 -10.94 -3.42 -2.36
N THR A 163 -10.64 -4.44 -1.55
CA THR A 163 -9.45 -5.26 -1.72
C THR A 163 -9.48 -6.03 -3.04
N THR A 164 -10.64 -6.61 -3.37
CA THR A 164 -10.83 -7.33 -4.63
C THR A 164 -10.70 -6.41 -5.84
N LEU A 165 -11.30 -5.22 -5.77
CA LEU A 165 -11.20 -4.20 -6.82
C LEU A 165 -9.76 -3.77 -7.07
N ALA A 166 -9.03 -3.42 -6.01
CA ALA A 166 -7.64 -3.01 -6.12
C ALA A 166 -6.74 -4.13 -6.69
N ALA A 167 -6.91 -5.36 -6.23
CA ALA A 167 -6.20 -6.52 -6.75
C ALA A 167 -6.52 -6.77 -8.23
N HIS A 168 -7.78 -6.68 -8.63
CA HIS A 168 -8.20 -6.84 -10.01
C HIS A 168 -7.59 -5.76 -10.92
N LEU A 169 -7.65 -4.49 -10.51
CA LEU A 169 -7.09 -3.38 -11.27
C LEU A 169 -5.59 -3.55 -11.50
N VAL A 170 -4.83 -3.85 -10.46
CA VAL A 170 -3.40 -4.08 -10.57
C VAL A 170 -3.10 -5.28 -11.47
N SER A 171 -3.88 -6.35 -11.37
CA SER A 171 -3.68 -7.56 -12.17
C SER A 171 -4.00 -7.37 -13.65
N GLN A 172 -5.09 -6.68 -13.98
CA GLN A 172 -5.61 -6.62 -15.35
C GLN A 172 -5.24 -5.34 -16.09
N TYR A 173 -5.05 -4.22 -15.37
CA TYR A 173 -4.92 -2.89 -15.96
C TYR A 173 -3.62 -2.18 -15.60
N SER A 174 -2.62 -2.90 -15.07
CA SER A 174 -1.29 -2.32 -14.88
C SER A 174 -0.68 -1.89 -16.21
N ALA A 175 -0.13 -0.67 -16.26
CA ALA A 175 0.55 -0.13 -17.44
C ALA A 175 1.79 -0.96 -17.81
N ASP A 176 2.48 -1.48 -16.82
CA ASP A 176 3.57 -2.43 -16.99
C ASP A 176 2.97 -3.84 -17.01
N HIS A 177 3.07 -4.54 -18.13
CA HIS A 177 2.67 -5.95 -18.22
C HIS A 177 3.56 -6.81 -17.32
N TRP A 178 3.13 -7.00 -16.07
CA TRP A 178 3.81 -7.88 -15.12
C TRP A 178 3.80 -9.30 -15.65
N ARG A 179 4.95 -9.79 -16.07
CA ARG A 179 5.11 -11.21 -16.40
C ARG A 179 4.94 -11.99 -15.09
N HIS A 180 3.88 -12.77 -15.02
CA HIS A 180 3.58 -13.63 -13.84
C HIS A 180 4.74 -14.55 -13.42
N ALA A 181 5.79 -14.67 -14.23
CA ALA A 181 6.99 -15.44 -13.94
C ALA A 181 7.89 -14.83 -12.87
N GLU A 182 7.93 -13.50 -12.71
CA GLU A 182 8.77 -12.84 -11.69
C GLU A 182 8.11 -12.80 -10.31
N VAL A 183 6.79 -12.79 -10.26
CA VAL A 183 6.01 -12.77 -9.01
C VAL A 183 6.12 -14.07 -8.20
N ARG A 184 6.41 -15.20 -8.85
CA ARG A 184 6.59 -16.50 -8.19
C ARG A 184 7.97 -16.72 -7.58
N ALA A 185 9.01 -15.99 -7.98
CA ALA A 185 10.41 -16.33 -7.67
C ALA A 185 10.88 -15.85 -6.29
N ALA A 186 10.23 -14.90 -5.62
CA ALA A 186 10.73 -14.34 -4.39
C ALA A 186 9.71 -14.38 -3.25
N ARG A 187 9.21 -15.57 -2.89
CA ARG A 187 8.38 -15.73 -1.69
C ARG A 187 9.15 -15.59 -0.38
N THR A 188 10.47 -15.77 -0.41
CA THR A 188 11.35 -15.65 0.76
C THR A 188 12.68 -15.03 0.32
N LEU A 189 13.35 -14.35 1.25
CA LEU A 189 14.71 -13.90 1.01
C LEU A 189 15.59 -15.15 0.83
N ASP A 190 16.34 -15.21 -0.29
CA ASP A 190 17.30 -16.28 -0.56
C ASP A 190 18.25 -16.44 0.64
N PRO A 191 18.49 -17.66 1.12
CA PRO A 191 19.34 -17.93 2.28
C PRO A 191 20.71 -17.27 2.21
N ALA A 192 21.32 -17.18 1.02
CA ALA A 192 22.61 -16.52 0.84
C ALA A 192 22.50 -15.00 1.00
N ARG A 193 21.43 -14.38 0.52
CA ARG A 193 21.15 -12.95 0.72
C ARG A 193 20.83 -12.66 2.18
N LEU A 194 20.00 -13.48 2.82
CA LEU A 194 19.70 -13.36 4.23
C LEU A 194 20.98 -13.43 5.07
N LYS A 195 21.83 -14.41 4.79
CA LYS A 195 23.13 -14.57 5.49
C LYS A 195 23.99 -13.31 5.36
N ARG A 196 24.17 -12.77 4.15
CA ARG A 196 24.95 -11.53 3.95
C ARG A 196 24.42 -10.34 4.76
N VAL A 197 23.09 -10.19 4.83
CA VAL A 197 22.46 -9.12 5.61
C VAL A 197 22.65 -9.34 7.09
N VAL A 198 22.47 -10.56 7.59
CA VAL A 198 22.69 -10.90 8.99
C VAL A 198 24.16 -10.70 9.35
N ASP A 199 25.10 -11.16 8.52
CA ASP A 199 26.53 -10.94 8.73
C ASP A 199 26.88 -9.44 8.79
N LEU A 200 26.27 -8.61 7.95
CA LEU A 200 26.44 -7.15 8.01
C LEU A 200 25.90 -6.57 9.33
N ILE A 201 24.74 -7.00 9.78
CA ILE A 201 24.14 -6.58 11.05
C ILE A 201 25.05 -6.96 12.22
N GLU A 202 25.49 -8.21 12.29
CA GLU A 202 26.36 -8.71 13.38
C GLU A 202 27.70 -7.96 13.45
N ASN A 203 28.28 -7.61 12.29
CA ASN A 203 29.56 -6.91 12.23
C ASN A 203 29.45 -5.41 12.52
N ARG A 204 28.24 -4.83 12.53
CA ARG A 204 28.03 -3.38 12.68
C ARG A 204 26.92 -3.03 13.68
N LEU A 205 26.76 -3.84 14.74
CA LEU A 205 25.77 -3.59 15.79
C LEU A 205 26.03 -2.28 16.56
N ASP A 206 27.28 -1.85 16.64
CA ASP A 206 27.75 -0.65 17.33
C ASP A 206 27.46 0.64 16.55
N THR A 207 27.19 0.56 15.24
CA THR A 207 26.96 1.70 14.36
C THR A 207 25.50 1.85 13.95
N GLU A 208 25.16 2.98 13.38
CA GLU A 208 23.87 3.18 12.76
C GLU A 208 23.79 2.35 11.46
N LEU A 209 22.72 1.58 11.33
CA LEU A 209 22.42 0.78 10.15
C LEU A 209 21.12 1.30 9.53
N SER A 210 21.20 1.88 8.34
CA SER A 210 20.03 2.34 7.62
C SER A 210 19.31 1.18 6.92
N LEU A 211 18.01 1.35 6.70
CA LEU A 211 17.21 0.39 5.96
C LEU A 211 17.71 0.25 4.52
N GLU A 212 18.16 1.36 3.93
CA GLU A 212 18.71 1.45 2.58
C GLU A 212 19.99 0.61 2.44
N GLU A 213 20.90 0.68 3.42
CA GLU A 213 22.12 -0.13 3.42
C GLU A 213 21.82 -1.63 3.50
N LEU A 214 20.92 -2.03 4.41
CA LEU A 214 20.51 -3.42 4.55
C LEU A 214 19.83 -3.96 3.29
N ALA A 215 18.97 -3.16 2.66
CA ALA A 215 18.31 -3.50 1.41
C ALA A 215 19.28 -3.62 0.23
N ALA A 216 20.24 -2.68 0.13
CA ALA A 216 21.29 -2.72 -0.88
C ALA A 216 22.15 -3.99 -0.78
N GLN A 217 22.48 -4.43 0.45
CA GLN A 217 23.20 -5.68 0.69
C GLN A 217 22.45 -6.92 0.18
N ALA A 218 21.11 -6.86 0.20
CA ALA A 218 20.25 -7.90 -0.38
C ALA A 218 20.01 -7.72 -1.89
N CYS A 219 20.46 -6.63 -2.51
CA CYS A 219 20.15 -6.20 -3.89
C CYS A 219 18.62 -6.04 -4.09
N LEU A 220 17.95 -5.40 -3.13
CA LEU A 220 16.51 -5.17 -3.12
C LEU A 220 16.20 -3.70 -2.82
N SER A 221 14.98 -3.26 -3.18
CA SER A 221 14.47 -1.99 -2.64
C SER A 221 14.22 -2.11 -1.12
N PRO A 222 14.30 -1.02 -0.34
CA PRO A 222 14.07 -1.03 1.12
C PRO A 222 12.74 -1.69 1.49
N PHE A 223 11.76 -1.50 0.66
CA PHE A 223 10.43 -2.02 0.82
C PHE A 223 10.35 -3.56 0.63
N HIS A 224 10.83 -4.08 -0.51
CA HIS A 224 10.94 -5.52 -0.77
C HIS A 224 11.77 -6.23 0.31
N PHE A 225 12.89 -5.61 0.69
CA PHE A 225 13.76 -6.13 1.73
C PHE A 225 13.02 -6.28 3.07
N THR A 226 12.34 -5.23 3.55
CA THR A 226 11.62 -5.25 4.83
C THR A 226 10.64 -6.42 4.90
N ARG A 227 9.90 -6.66 3.83
CA ARG A 227 8.89 -7.70 3.78
C ARG A 227 9.48 -9.09 3.71
N LEU A 228 10.45 -9.31 2.81
CA LEU A 228 11.09 -10.61 2.65
C LEU A 228 11.93 -10.98 3.88
N PHE A 229 12.60 -9.99 4.49
CA PHE A 229 13.32 -10.16 5.74
C PHE A 229 12.39 -10.56 6.89
N ARG A 230 11.23 -9.87 7.02
CA ARG A 230 10.23 -10.23 8.03
C ARG A 230 9.66 -11.63 7.81
N ARG A 231 9.42 -12.04 6.57
CA ARG A 231 8.98 -13.42 6.26
C ARG A 231 10.03 -14.46 6.62
N ALA A 232 11.30 -14.14 6.40
CA ALA A 232 12.40 -15.08 6.67
C ALA A 232 12.76 -15.17 8.16
N THR A 233 12.66 -14.05 8.92
CA THR A 233 13.12 -13.96 10.31
C THR A 233 11.98 -13.84 11.32
N GLY A 234 10.76 -13.57 10.90
CA GLY A 234 9.62 -13.21 11.75
C GLY A 234 9.62 -11.77 12.27
N LEU A 235 10.69 -11.01 12.04
CA LEU A 235 10.93 -9.67 12.59
C LEU A 235 11.18 -8.65 11.47
N THR A 236 10.78 -7.40 11.72
CA THR A 236 11.23 -6.31 10.84
C THR A 236 12.73 -6.08 11.00
N PRO A 237 13.46 -5.56 9.99
CA PRO A 237 14.90 -5.31 10.07
C PRO A 237 15.30 -4.52 11.32
N HIS A 238 14.64 -3.40 11.58
CA HIS A 238 14.90 -2.58 12.76
C HIS A 238 14.68 -3.36 14.07
N ARG A 239 13.62 -4.14 14.17
CA ARG A 239 13.34 -4.95 15.38
C ARG A 239 14.38 -6.04 15.55
N TYR A 240 14.82 -6.67 14.48
CA TYR A 240 15.89 -7.67 14.49
C TYR A 240 17.21 -7.06 15.02
N VAL A 241 17.64 -5.93 14.48
CA VAL A 241 18.84 -5.21 14.97
C VAL A 241 18.72 -4.89 16.45
N MET A 242 17.57 -4.37 16.90
CA MET A 242 17.35 -4.04 18.31
C MET A 242 17.40 -5.27 19.22
N GLU A 243 16.80 -6.40 18.82
CA GLU A 243 16.86 -7.64 19.59
C GLU A 243 18.28 -8.18 19.67
N ARG A 244 19.06 -8.11 18.57
CA ARG A 244 20.47 -8.50 18.58
C ARG A 244 21.32 -7.61 19.50
N ARG A 245 21.12 -6.28 19.43
CA ARG A 245 21.79 -5.35 20.35
C ARG A 245 21.52 -5.66 21.83
N ILE A 246 20.27 -5.98 22.15
CA ILE A 246 19.91 -6.37 23.52
C ILE A 246 20.57 -7.69 23.93
N GLN A 247 20.63 -8.69 23.06
CA GLN A 247 21.31 -9.95 23.34
C GLN A 247 22.81 -9.74 23.63
N VAL A 248 23.50 -9.01 22.77
CA VAL A 248 24.92 -8.66 22.99
C VAL A 248 25.10 -7.87 24.28
N ALA A 249 24.20 -6.93 24.59
CA ALA A 249 24.24 -6.20 25.86
C ALA A 249 24.07 -7.10 27.08
N GLN A 250 23.19 -8.11 27.02
CA GLN A 250 23.01 -9.10 28.07
C GLN A 250 24.29 -9.92 28.30
N GLU A 251 24.96 -10.34 27.23
CA GLU A 251 26.24 -11.06 27.31
C GLU A 251 27.33 -10.19 27.97
N ARG A 252 27.44 -8.91 27.55
CA ARG A 252 28.41 -7.96 28.12
C ARG A 252 28.13 -7.66 29.60
N LEU A 253 26.84 -7.54 29.98
CA LEU A 253 26.43 -7.34 31.37
C LEU A 253 26.77 -8.56 32.24
N ALA A 254 26.59 -9.77 31.72
CA ALA A 254 26.91 -11.02 32.45
C ALA A 254 28.43 -11.14 32.69
N LEU A 255 29.27 -10.74 31.73
CA LEU A 255 30.72 -10.72 31.87
C LEU A 255 31.22 -9.69 32.90
N GLY A 256 30.43 -8.65 33.21
CA GLY A 256 30.70 -7.69 34.27
C GLY A 256 31.93 -6.76 34.10
N ARG A 257 32.60 -6.79 32.95
CA ARG A 257 33.88 -6.11 32.70
C ARG A 257 33.74 -4.65 32.27
N LEU A 258 32.60 -4.28 31.68
CA LEU A 258 32.37 -2.95 31.09
C LEU A 258 31.36 -2.14 31.92
N SER A 259 31.48 -0.83 31.89
CA SER A 259 30.50 0.08 32.47
C SER A 259 29.20 0.07 31.63
N LEU A 260 28.11 0.59 32.19
CA LEU A 260 26.86 0.71 31.43
C LEU A 260 26.96 1.67 30.25
N VAL A 261 27.81 2.67 30.35
CA VAL A 261 28.09 3.63 29.26
C VAL A 261 28.82 2.93 28.12
N GLU A 262 29.89 2.19 28.44
CA GLU A 262 30.62 1.43 27.41
C GLU A 262 29.78 0.42 26.72
N ILE A 263 28.96 -0.35 27.45
CA ILE A 263 28.01 -1.30 26.84
C ILE A 263 27.01 -0.58 25.90
N ALA A 264 26.47 0.57 26.34
CA ALA A 264 25.54 1.33 25.51
C ALA A 264 26.17 1.79 24.18
N LEU A 265 27.44 2.21 24.21
CA LEU A 265 28.19 2.63 23.03
C LEU A 265 28.53 1.44 22.13
N GLU A 266 29.14 0.39 22.69
CA GLU A 266 29.53 -0.83 21.94
C GLU A 266 28.35 -1.60 21.34
N THR A 267 27.15 -1.37 21.84
CA THR A 267 25.93 -2.00 21.32
C THR A 267 25.04 -1.02 20.53
N GLY A 268 25.56 0.16 20.16
CA GLY A 268 24.92 1.07 19.21
C GLY A 268 23.68 1.80 19.75
N PHE A 269 23.53 1.97 21.08
CA PHE A 269 22.40 2.74 21.64
C PHE A 269 22.65 4.24 21.68
N GLY A 270 23.87 4.70 21.39
CA GLY A 270 24.26 6.10 21.34
C GLY A 270 24.29 6.81 22.70
N SER A 271 23.50 6.37 23.69
CA SER A 271 23.53 6.92 25.06
C SER A 271 23.06 5.90 26.09
N GLN A 272 23.57 6.01 27.33
CA GLN A 272 23.16 5.18 28.45
C GLN A 272 21.67 5.34 28.79
N ALA A 273 21.13 6.53 28.64
CA ALA A 273 19.70 6.79 28.92
C ALA A 273 18.79 6.01 27.95
N ASN A 274 19.08 6.03 26.66
CA ASN A 274 18.37 5.27 25.64
C ASN A 274 18.54 3.76 25.88
N PHE A 275 19.76 3.32 26.15
CA PHE A 275 20.05 1.93 26.50
C PHE A 275 19.20 1.44 27.67
N ASN A 276 19.19 2.16 28.80
CA ASN A 276 18.41 1.80 29.98
C ASN A 276 16.93 1.66 29.67
N ARG A 277 16.38 2.59 28.91
CA ARG A 277 14.96 2.60 28.52
C ARG A 277 14.60 1.40 27.64
N VAL A 278 15.41 1.14 26.61
CA VAL A 278 15.14 0.07 25.64
C VAL A 278 15.36 -1.30 26.27
N PHE A 279 16.47 -1.46 27.02
CA PHE A 279 16.79 -2.70 27.71
C PHE A 279 15.70 -3.09 28.73
N ARG A 280 15.23 -2.12 29.55
CA ARG A 280 14.14 -2.36 30.49
C ARG A 280 12.84 -2.76 29.78
N LYS A 281 12.53 -2.12 28.65
CA LYS A 281 11.35 -2.46 27.84
C LYS A 281 11.44 -3.90 27.30
N ALA A 282 12.63 -4.35 26.91
CA ALA A 282 12.84 -5.67 26.29
C ALA A 282 12.94 -6.79 27.34
N THR A 283 13.54 -6.53 28.52
CA THR A 283 13.86 -7.57 29.51
C THR A 283 13.04 -7.49 30.80
N GLY A 284 12.24 -6.42 30.97
CA GLY A 284 11.46 -6.18 32.18
C GLY A 284 12.27 -5.58 33.35
N MET A 285 13.60 -5.53 33.29
CA MET A 285 14.48 -5.03 34.35
C MET A 285 15.56 -4.05 33.85
N SER A 286 16.12 -3.23 34.76
CA SER A 286 17.20 -2.35 34.37
C SER A 286 18.51 -3.11 34.12
N PRO A 287 19.44 -2.57 33.26
CA PRO A 287 20.74 -3.21 33.03
C PRO A 287 21.54 -3.47 34.33
N GLY A 288 21.46 -2.54 35.30
CA GLY A 288 22.12 -2.71 36.60
C GLY A 288 21.53 -3.85 37.45
N GLN A 289 20.21 -4.04 37.41
CA GLN A 289 19.54 -5.18 38.06
C GLN A 289 19.91 -6.49 37.38
N TYR A 290 19.91 -6.50 36.04
CA TYR A 290 20.29 -7.67 35.24
C TYR A 290 21.73 -8.12 35.55
N ARG A 291 22.69 -7.15 35.62
CA ARG A 291 24.09 -7.42 35.99
C ARG A 291 24.22 -8.06 37.38
N LYS A 292 23.53 -7.50 38.38
CA LYS A 292 23.58 -8.05 39.76
C LYS A 292 23.04 -9.46 39.82
N LEU A 293 21.95 -9.75 39.13
CA LEU A 293 21.34 -11.08 39.12
C LEU A 293 22.27 -12.14 38.52
N ASN A 294 22.95 -11.83 37.42
CA ASN A 294 23.85 -12.76 36.73
C ASN A 294 25.24 -12.84 37.37
N GLY A 295 25.72 -11.77 38.03
CA GLY A 295 26.98 -11.78 38.79
C GLY A 295 26.93 -12.65 40.02
N VAL A 296 25.77 -12.83 40.65
CA VAL A 296 25.56 -13.74 41.76
C VAL A 296 25.63 -15.21 41.30
N ILE A 297 25.15 -15.53 40.11
CA ILE A 297 25.15 -16.90 39.58
C ILE A 297 26.57 -17.37 39.24
N LEU A 298 27.44 -16.48 38.73
CA LEU A 298 28.83 -16.81 38.43
C LEU A 298 29.74 -16.88 39.67
N GLY A 299 29.35 -16.27 40.79
CA GLY A 299 30.08 -16.31 42.09
C GLY A 299 29.74 -17.51 42.96
N MET A 300 28.71 -18.31 42.62
CA MET A 300 28.31 -19.53 43.37
C MET A 300 28.89 -20.82 42.79
N GLY A 301 29.69 -20.75 41.73
CA GLY A 301 30.33 -21.89 41.06
C GLY A 301 31.84 -21.98 41.21
N SER A 302 32.41 -21.33 42.24
CA SER A 302 33.84 -21.39 42.54
C SER A 302 34.07 -22.03 43.91
#